data_1d0dc3f61ba5a3e12659aa54525f7686
#
_entry.id   1d0dc3f61ba5a3e12659aa54525f7686
#
_cell.length_a   1.000
_cell.length_b   1.000
_cell.length_c   1.000
_cell.angle_alpha   90.00
_cell.angle_beta   90.00
_cell.angle_gamma   90.00
#
_symmetry.space_group_name_H-M   'P 1'
#
loop_
_entity.id
_entity.type
_entity.pdbx_description
1 polymer ?
#
loop_
_entity_poly.entity_id
_entity_poly.type
_entity_poly.pdbx_seq_one_letter_code
_entity_poly.pdbx_strand_id
1 'polypeptide(L)'
;MYVHGKKVFLDTENTITIYNKLAKKFKDVSILESVIGGDNKGRYSIILFNVNQNIEIFHNYALINNRKKIIKSPDNFIKNIYKNLKIKTLYEQNIPLPVFIGNICFDLCKFTLPKLSYDPSKNEIGIPLAHFVKPTNLIIIDNVLNETHLIEVSNNKKIPTKSLKTLESLLKSPFHKFNKLNVKKLKKFKNHVNREDFLKRVDEIKSDIKVGEIFQAVLSQRFSNEYLIDPFNFYRALRSINPSPYLVFLNLKNYQIICSSPETMIKVKNKEITLRPIAGTRRRGKNEIEDNYLKNELLNDKKELAEHLMLVDLGRNDVGQISKNNTVKVTEQNIIEYYSHVMHIVSNVTGELKNNLTPIDVLFAGLPAGTVSGAPKIRALEILEKHELINREFYSGSVCYIDANGDMDSCINLRTAMIKNKKIYAQSGAGIVFDSIAKNEHSECINKANALFEAYKLAHQI
;
A
#
# COMPACT_ATOMS: atom_id res chain seq x y z
N MET A 1 10.96 -1.08 -24.76
CA MET A 1 9.96 -2.18 -24.60
C MET A 1 8.65 -1.75 -25.23
N TYR A 2 7.86 -2.68 -25.71
CA TYR A 2 6.56 -2.45 -26.34
C TYR A 2 5.49 -3.17 -25.54
N VAL A 3 4.35 -2.50 -25.33
CA VAL A 3 3.17 -3.07 -24.68
C VAL A 3 2.18 -3.49 -25.75
N HIS A 4 1.87 -4.77 -25.80
CA HIS A 4 0.89 -5.37 -26.70
C HIS A 4 -0.30 -5.88 -25.89
N GLY A 5 -1.48 -5.89 -26.49
CA GLY A 5 -2.67 -6.38 -25.80
C GLY A 5 -3.68 -7.06 -26.72
N LYS A 6 -4.53 -7.84 -26.10
CA LYS A 6 -5.70 -8.48 -26.75
C LYS A 6 -6.87 -8.47 -25.77
N LYS A 7 -8.01 -7.96 -26.21
CA LYS A 7 -9.27 -8.10 -25.49
C LYS A 7 -9.80 -9.54 -25.69
N VAL A 8 -10.26 -10.16 -24.61
CA VAL A 8 -10.81 -11.52 -24.59
C VAL A 8 -12.11 -11.56 -23.79
N PHE A 9 -12.93 -12.53 -24.07
CA PHE A 9 -14.17 -12.75 -23.36
C PHE A 9 -13.98 -13.85 -22.30
N LEU A 10 -14.04 -13.49 -21.01
CA LEU A 10 -13.81 -14.35 -19.84
C LEU A 10 -14.75 -13.95 -18.69
N ASP A 11 -16.05 -13.84 -19.00
CA ASP A 11 -17.09 -13.38 -18.07
C ASP A 11 -17.37 -14.32 -16.89
N THR A 12 -17.01 -15.60 -17.02
CA THR A 12 -17.12 -16.61 -15.96
C THR A 12 -15.95 -16.64 -15.00
N GLU A 13 -14.89 -15.86 -15.27
CA GLU A 13 -13.67 -15.84 -14.47
C GLU A 13 -13.62 -14.63 -13.55
N ASN A 14 -12.97 -14.81 -12.41
CA ASN A 14 -12.65 -13.73 -11.48
C ASN A 14 -11.16 -13.77 -11.10
N THR A 15 -10.67 -12.79 -10.37
CA THR A 15 -9.26 -12.69 -9.97
C THR A 15 -8.76 -13.93 -9.24
N ILE A 16 -9.59 -14.56 -8.40
CA ILE A 16 -9.22 -15.76 -7.62
C ILE A 16 -9.08 -16.97 -8.51
N THR A 17 -10.03 -17.18 -9.45
CA THR A 17 -9.98 -18.32 -10.39
C THR A 17 -8.83 -18.17 -11.37
N ILE A 18 -8.60 -16.96 -11.88
CA ILE A 18 -7.46 -16.65 -12.76
C ILE A 18 -6.14 -16.87 -12.03
N TYR A 19 -5.99 -16.36 -10.80
CA TYR A 19 -4.79 -16.61 -9.99
C TYR A 19 -4.52 -18.11 -9.84
N ASN A 20 -5.54 -18.88 -9.47
CA ASN A 20 -5.41 -20.33 -9.27
C ASN A 20 -4.89 -21.06 -10.51
N LYS A 21 -5.36 -20.67 -11.70
CA LYS A 21 -4.91 -21.23 -12.99
C LYS A 21 -3.47 -20.84 -13.31
N LEU A 22 -3.11 -19.57 -13.06
CA LEU A 22 -1.77 -19.06 -13.32
C LEU A 22 -0.72 -19.58 -12.34
N ALA A 23 -1.03 -19.68 -11.05
CA ALA A 23 -0.10 -20.09 -9.99
C ALA A 23 0.44 -21.52 -10.14
N LYS A 24 -0.21 -22.36 -10.92
CA LYS A 24 0.32 -23.67 -11.30
C LYS A 24 1.51 -23.60 -12.25
N LYS A 25 1.55 -22.59 -13.10
CA LYS A 25 2.55 -22.43 -14.14
C LYS A 25 3.59 -21.37 -13.80
N PHE A 26 3.18 -20.34 -13.07
CA PHE A 26 4.00 -19.18 -12.72
C PHE A 26 4.11 -19.05 -11.19
N LYS A 27 5.32 -18.83 -10.68
CA LYS A 27 5.58 -18.73 -9.24
C LYS A 27 5.45 -17.31 -8.68
N ASP A 28 5.36 -16.31 -9.56
CA ASP A 28 5.45 -14.88 -9.25
C ASP A 28 4.13 -14.12 -9.50
N VAL A 29 3.00 -14.84 -9.42
CA VAL A 29 1.67 -14.24 -9.65
C VAL A 29 1.32 -13.30 -8.51
N SER A 30 0.97 -12.08 -8.85
CA SER A 30 0.54 -11.04 -7.92
C SER A 30 -0.79 -10.42 -8.36
N ILE A 31 -1.54 -9.85 -7.42
CA ILE A 31 -2.87 -9.26 -7.65
C ILE A 31 -2.93 -7.85 -7.06
N LEU A 32 -3.52 -6.93 -7.80
CA LEU A 32 -3.94 -5.62 -7.34
C LEU A 32 -5.43 -5.46 -7.64
N GLU A 33 -6.24 -5.31 -6.61
CA GLU A 33 -7.70 -5.10 -6.72
C GLU A 33 -8.12 -3.86 -5.93
N SER A 34 -9.35 -3.44 -6.13
CA SER A 34 -9.96 -2.33 -5.40
C SER A 34 -11.41 -2.67 -5.05
N VAL A 35 -11.86 -2.18 -3.88
CA VAL A 35 -13.27 -2.10 -3.51
C VAL A 35 -13.57 -0.66 -3.13
N ILE A 36 -14.55 -0.03 -3.78
CA ILE A 36 -14.91 1.37 -3.58
C ILE A 36 -16.35 1.43 -3.04
N GLY A 37 -16.53 2.17 -1.91
CA GLY A 37 -17.85 2.53 -1.40
C GLY A 37 -18.80 1.35 -1.15
N GLY A 38 -18.64 0.63 -0.04
CA GLY A 38 -19.51 -0.50 0.31
C GLY A 38 -19.18 -1.76 -0.51
N ASP A 39 -20.17 -2.34 -1.18
CA ASP A 39 -20.01 -3.60 -1.92
C ASP A 39 -19.55 -3.44 -3.38
N ASN A 40 -19.28 -2.20 -3.83
CA ASN A 40 -18.87 -1.93 -5.19
C ASN A 40 -17.40 -2.27 -5.42
N LYS A 41 -17.11 -3.13 -6.39
CA LYS A 41 -15.74 -3.39 -6.85
C LYS A 41 -15.18 -2.13 -7.50
N GLY A 42 -13.88 -1.87 -7.26
CA GLY A 42 -13.16 -0.88 -8.03
C GLY A 42 -13.11 -1.25 -9.51
N ARG A 43 -12.96 -0.23 -10.37
CA ARG A 43 -13.06 -0.44 -11.80
C ARG A 43 -12.12 -1.49 -12.34
N TYR A 44 -10.85 -1.51 -11.88
CA TYR A 44 -9.86 -2.43 -12.43
C TYR A 44 -9.36 -3.43 -11.39
N SER A 45 -9.24 -4.68 -11.83
CA SER A 45 -8.46 -5.72 -11.16
C SER A 45 -7.29 -6.10 -12.05
N ILE A 46 -6.09 -6.13 -11.51
CA ILE A 46 -4.85 -6.34 -12.25
C ILE A 46 -4.14 -7.56 -11.69
N ILE A 47 -3.82 -8.50 -12.56
CA ILE A 47 -2.99 -9.67 -12.22
C ILE A 47 -1.71 -9.57 -13.02
N LEU A 48 -0.57 -9.64 -12.36
CA LEU A 48 0.75 -9.58 -12.98
C LEU A 48 1.52 -10.87 -12.69
N PHE A 49 2.31 -11.32 -13.65
CA PHE A 49 3.10 -12.54 -13.56
C PHE A 49 4.21 -12.59 -14.61
N ASN A 50 5.04 -13.63 -14.54
CA ASN A 50 6.17 -13.84 -15.45
C ASN A 50 7.12 -12.62 -15.40
N VAL A 51 7.69 -12.38 -14.21
CA VAL A 51 8.56 -11.22 -13.94
C VAL A 51 9.88 -11.37 -14.70
N ASN A 52 10.14 -10.43 -15.58
CA ASN A 52 11.39 -10.34 -16.37
C ASN A 52 12.53 -9.73 -15.55
N GLN A 53 12.23 -8.71 -14.75
CA GLN A 53 13.23 -8.03 -13.93
C GLN A 53 12.76 -7.87 -12.50
N ASN A 54 13.59 -8.37 -11.58
CA ASN A 54 13.44 -8.27 -10.14
C ASN A 54 14.53 -7.35 -9.60
N ILE A 55 14.16 -6.31 -8.87
CA ILE A 55 15.07 -5.24 -8.42
C ILE A 55 14.89 -5.04 -6.92
N GLU A 56 15.80 -5.58 -6.13
CA GLU A 56 15.85 -5.45 -4.68
C GLU A 56 16.87 -4.38 -4.30
N ILE A 57 16.49 -3.36 -3.56
CA ILE A 57 17.32 -2.19 -3.26
C ILE A 57 17.53 -2.12 -1.75
N PHE A 58 18.79 -2.21 -1.34
CA PHE A 58 19.26 -2.09 0.03
C PHE A 58 19.97 -0.75 0.21
N HIS A 59 20.44 -0.45 1.40
CA HIS A 59 21.04 0.86 1.72
C HIS A 59 22.27 1.23 0.89
N ASN A 60 23.13 0.26 0.53
CA ASN A 60 24.39 0.49 -0.20
C ASN A 60 24.60 -0.42 -1.41
N TYR A 61 23.65 -1.30 -1.71
CA TYR A 61 23.67 -2.15 -2.90
C TYR A 61 22.27 -2.46 -3.40
N ALA A 62 22.18 -2.88 -4.65
CA ALA A 62 20.96 -3.43 -5.26
C ALA A 62 21.23 -4.81 -5.85
N LEU A 63 20.21 -5.67 -5.86
CA LEU A 63 20.21 -6.93 -6.59
C LEU A 63 19.29 -6.80 -7.79
N ILE A 64 19.82 -6.91 -9.00
CA ILE A 64 19.05 -6.94 -10.24
C ILE A 64 19.12 -8.37 -10.79
N ASN A 65 18.02 -9.10 -10.74
CA ASN A 65 17.98 -10.53 -11.08
C ASN A 65 19.11 -11.31 -10.38
N ASN A 66 19.32 -11.08 -9.08
CA ASN A 66 20.37 -11.62 -8.20
C ASN A 66 21.80 -11.12 -8.50
N ARG A 67 22.01 -10.25 -9.48
CA ARG A 67 23.33 -9.64 -9.72
C ARG A 67 23.49 -8.43 -8.82
N LYS A 68 24.51 -8.46 -7.95
CA LYS A 68 24.79 -7.36 -7.02
C LYS A 68 25.41 -6.17 -7.75
N LYS A 69 24.91 -4.99 -7.44
CA LYS A 69 25.45 -3.70 -7.88
C LYS A 69 25.58 -2.80 -6.66
N ILE A 70 26.77 -2.25 -6.43
CA ILE A 70 26.98 -1.23 -5.39
C ILE A 70 26.30 0.06 -5.83
N ILE A 71 25.63 0.72 -4.92
CA ILE A 71 24.92 1.99 -5.14
C ILE A 71 25.37 3.02 -4.08
N LYS A 72 25.33 4.29 -4.45
CA LYS A 72 25.64 5.40 -3.52
C LYS A 72 24.45 5.76 -2.65
N SER A 73 23.24 5.69 -3.20
CA SER A 73 22.01 6.07 -2.52
C SER A 73 20.82 5.32 -3.15
N PRO A 74 19.92 4.75 -2.33
CA PRO A 74 18.73 4.03 -2.80
C PRO A 74 17.78 4.90 -3.62
N ASP A 75 17.48 6.11 -3.16
CA ASP A 75 16.56 7.05 -3.79
C ASP A 75 17.02 7.46 -5.20
N ASN A 76 18.28 7.86 -5.33
CA ASN A 76 18.87 8.21 -6.62
C ASN A 76 18.93 7.00 -7.56
N PHE A 77 19.17 5.81 -7.03
CA PHE A 77 19.19 4.58 -7.83
C PHE A 77 17.79 4.27 -8.40
N ILE A 78 16.73 4.41 -7.60
CA ILE A 78 15.34 4.23 -8.04
C ILE A 78 14.99 5.24 -9.14
N LYS A 79 15.31 6.53 -8.97
CA LYS A 79 15.12 7.57 -9.98
C LYS A 79 15.83 7.23 -11.30
N ASN A 80 17.06 6.76 -11.23
CA ASN A 80 17.83 6.37 -12.41
C ASN A 80 17.26 5.15 -13.11
N ILE A 81 16.77 4.13 -12.39
CA ILE A 81 16.11 2.98 -13.00
C ILE A 81 14.87 3.44 -13.75
N TYR A 82 14.04 4.28 -13.15
CA TYR A 82 12.84 4.79 -13.79
C TYR A 82 13.14 5.62 -15.03
N LYS A 83 14.10 6.55 -14.99
CA LYS A 83 14.51 7.37 -16.14
C LYS A 83 14.97 6.54 -17.35
N ASN A 84 15.49 5.34 -17.11
CA ASN A 84 15.93 4.42 -18.16
C ASN A 84 14.79 3.51 -18.67
N LEU A 85 13.58 3.62 -18.15
CA LEU A 85 12.41 2.93 -18.66
C LEU A 85 11.95 3.62 -19.96
N LYS A 86 12.22 2.97 -21.09
CA LYS A 86 11.72 3.40 -22.39
C LYS A 86 10.62 2.43 -22.82
N ILE A 87 9.37 2.84 -22.66
CA ILE A 87 8.20 2.03 -22.98
C ILE A 87 7.37 2.73 -24.02
N LYS A 88 6.88 1.98 -25.00
CA LYS A 88 5.95 2.43 -26.02
C LYS A 88 4.74 1.51 -26.01
N THR A 89 3.56 2.04 -25.72
CA THR A 89 2.33 1.28 -25.87
C THR A 89 1.95 1.17 -27.37
N LEU A 90 1.54 -0.03 -27.75
CA LEU A 90 0.96 -0.35 -29.05
C LEU A 90 -0.46 -0.88 -28.87
N TYR A 91 -0.99 -0.83 -27.66
CA TYR A 91 -2.33 -1.23 -27.28
C TYR A 91 -3.16 0.01 -26.91
N GLU A 92 -4.02 0.43 -27.84
CA GLU A 92 -4.79 1.67 -27.76
C GLU A 92 -6.10 1.46 -26.98
N GLN A 93 -5.99 1.21 -25.67
CA GLN A 93 -7.11 1.10 -24.75
C GLN A 93 -6.87 2.01 -23.55
N ASN A 94 -7.95 2.64 -23.07
CA ASN A 94 -7.87 3.51 -21.89
C ASN A 94 -7.99 2.69 -20.59
N ILE A 95 -7.00 1.84 -20.35
CA ILE A 95 -6.87 0.99 -19.16
C ILE A 95 -5.49 1.22 -18.52
N PRO A 96 -5.34 1.00 -17.20
CA PRO A 96 -4.02 1.04 -16.57
C PRO A 96 -3.12 -0.06 -17.14
N LEU A 97 -1.87 0.27 -17.44
CA LEU A 97 -0.87 -0.66 -17.97
C LEU A 97 0.37 -0.67 -17.07
N PRO A 98 0.28 -1.24 -15.85
CA PRO A 98 1.38 -1.27 -14.89
C PRO A 98 2.59 -2.00 -15.45
N VAL A 99 3.72 -1.34 -15.50
CA VAL A 99 4.97 -1.88 -16.05
C VAL A 99 6.13 -1.84 -15.07
N PHE A 100 5.94 -1.13 -13.95
CA PHE A 100 6.88 -1.03 -12.85
C PHE A 100 6.09 -1.02 -11.54
N ILE A 101 6.14 -2.13 -10.81
CA ILE A 101 5.32 -2.36 -9.63
C ILE A 101 6.24 -2.71 -8.46
N GLY A 102 5.94 -2.23 -7.26
CA GLY A 102 6.77 -2.57 -6.14
C GLY A 102 6.22 -2.20 -4.78
N ASN A 103 7.01 -2.61 -3.79
CA ASN A 103 6.87 -2.22 -2.40
C ASN A 103 8.04 -1.32 -2.01
N ILE A 104 7.75 -0.24 -1.29
CA ILE A 104 8.74 0.66 -0.69
C ILE A 104 8.55 0.62 0.82
N CYS A 105 9.64 0.40 1.55
CA CYS A 105 9.65 0.47 3.00
C CYS A 105 9.56 1.91 3.49
N PHE A 106 8.95 2.09 4.66
CA PHE A 106 8.90 3.37 5.36
C PHE A 106 10.30 3.99 5.49
N ASP A 107 11.28 3.19 5.88
CA ASP A 107 12.63 3.64 6.19
C ASP A 107 13.41 4.21 4.98
N LEU A 108 12.87 4.08 3.76
CA LEU A 108 13.44 4.75 2.59
C LEU A 108 13.38 6.28 2.73
N CYS A 109 12.43 6.84 3.50
CA CYS A 109 12.35 8.28 3.76
C CYS A 109 13.63 8.83 4.41
N LYS A 110 14.39 7.99 5.13
CA LYS A 110 15.66 8.38 5.76
C LYS A 110 16.77 8.73 4.76
N PHE A 111 16.58 8.40 3.48
CA PHE A 111 17.46 8.79 2.38
C PHE A 111 17.00 10.03 1.61
N THR A 112 15.74 10.42 1.80
CA THR A 112 15.16 11.61 1.16
C THR A 112 15.03 12.80 2.12
N LEU A 113 15.07 12.56 3.44
CA LEU A 113 14.96 13.56 4.50
C LEU A 113 16.31 13.71 5.22
N PRO A 114 17.04 14.85 5.05
CA PRO A 114 18.44 14.97 5.46
C PRO A 114 18.70 14.88 6.97
N LYS A 115 17.67 15.08 7.81
CA LYS A 115 17.81 15.07 9.28
C LYS A 115 17.68 13.67 9.90
N LEU A 116 17.30 12.67 9.11
CA LEU A 116 17.11 11.31 9.58
C LEU A 116 18.32 10.45 9.20
N SER A 117 18.65 9.47 10.02
CA SER A 117 19.72 8.51 9.77
C SER A 117 19.17 7.10 9.66
N TYR A 118 19.70 6.33 8.71
CA TYR A 118 19.29 4.93 8.54
C TYR A 118 20.28 4.01 9.24
N ASP A 119 19.78 3.24 10.20
CA ASP A 119 20.53 2.20 10.89
C ASP A 119 20.04 0.80 10.44
N PRO A 120 20.82 0.08 9.64
CA PRO A 120 20.45 -1.26 9.18
C PRO A 120 20.41 -2.31 10.29
N SER A 121 21.06 -2.08 11.44
CA SER A 121 21.03 -3.00 12.58
C SER A 121 19.67 -3.10 13.25
N LYS A 122 18.82 -2.08 13.05
CA LYS A 122 17.42 -2.04 13.51
C LYS A 122 16.45 -2.83 12.60
N ASN A 123 16.90 -3.41 11.49
CA ASN A 123 16.07 -4.26 10.65
C ASN A 123 15.88 -5.62 11.30
N GLU A 124 14.63 -5.94 11.63
CA GLU A 124 14.29 -7.22 12.26
C GLU A 124 13.93 -8.30 11.22
N ILE A 125 13.27 -7.89 10.15
CA ILE A 125 12.79 -8.80 9.10
C ILE A 125 13.82 -8.93 7.98
N GLY A 126 14.55 -7.86 7.70
CA GLY A 126 15.63 -7.83 6.73
C GLY A 126 15.10 -7.92 5.29
N ILE A 127 14.10 -7.12 4.95
CA ILE A 127 13.64 -6.94 3.56
C ILE A 127 14.37 -5.77 2.89
N PRO A 128 14.39 -5.70 1.54
CA PRO A 128 14.91 -4.54 0.83
C PRO A 128 14.16 -3.25 1.19
N LEU A 129 14.85 -2.10 1.20
CA LEU A 129 14.23 -0.77 1.33
C LEU A 129 13.21 -0.48 0.23
N ALA A 130 13.47 -1.01 -0.97
CA ALA A 130 12.50 -1.01 -2.05
C ALA A 130 12.67 -2.28 -2.89
N HIS A 131 11.57 -2.82 -3.36
CA HIS A 131 11.55 -4.01 -4.21
C HIS A 131 10.60 -3.78 -5.38
N PHE A 132 11.14 -3.64 -6.58
CA PHE A 132 10.37 -3.44 -7.79
C PHE A 132 10.46 -4.65 -8.72
N VAL A 133 9.36 -4.90 -9.41
CA VAL A 133 9.26 -5.93 -10.45
C VAL A 133 8.77 -5.33 -11.75
N LYS A 134 9.28 -5.88 -12.87
CA LYS A 134 8.78 -5.59 -14.21
C LYS A 134 8.15 -6.87 -14.76
N PRO A 135 6.83 -6.95 -14.80
CA PRO A 135 6.15 -8.13 -15.35
C PRO A 135 6.27 -8.16 -16.88
N THR A 136 6.32 -9.36 -17.44
CA THR A 136 6.14 -9.59 -18.87
C THR A 136 4.67 -9.68 -19.24
N ASN A 137 3.86 -10.23 -18.34
CA ASN A 137 2.44 -10.45 -18.60
C ASN A 137 1.55 -9.82 -17.54
N LEU A 138 0.43 -9.24 -18.02
CA LEU A 138 -0.64 -8.73 -17.17
C LEU A 138 -2.00 -9.21 -17.69
N ILE A 139 -2.93 -9.39 -16.77
CA ILE A 139 -4.35 -9.53 -17.07
C ILE A 139 -5.05 -8.39 -16.36
N ILE A 140 -5.80 -7.61 -17.11
CA ILE A 140 -6.55 -6.46 -16.59
C ILE A 140 -8.02 -6.74 -16.81
N ILE A 141 -8.78 -6.72 -15.73
CA ILE A 141 -10.23 -6.90 -15.73
C ILE A 141 -10.85 -5.53 -15.46
N ASP A 142 -11.61 -5.01 -16.42
CA ASP A 142 -12.48 -3.86 -16.20
C ASP A 142 -13.81 -4.38 -15.63
N ASN A 143 -14.00 -4.22 -14.33
CA ASN A 143 -15.18 -4.73 -13.61
C ASN A 143 -16.47 -3.95 -13.96
N VAL A 144 -16.35 -2.75 -14.54
CA VAL A 144 -17.51 -1.94 -14.96
C VAL A 144 -17.99 -2.37 -16.34
N LEU A 145 -17.06 -2.57 -17.28
CA LEU A 145 -17.36 -2.97 -18.66
C LEU A 145 -17.42 -4.50 -18.83
N ASN A 146 -17.09 -5.29 -17.79
CA ASN A 146 -16.92 -6.74 -17.85
C ASN A 146 -15.98 -7.19 -18.99
N GLU A 147 -14.88 -6.45 -19.14
CA GLU A 147 -13.89 -6.71 -20.16
C GLU A 147 -12.60 -7.25 -19.55
N THR A 148 -11.98 -8.22 -20.23
CA THR A 148 -10.69 -8.76 -19.83
C THR A 148 -9.67 -8.51 -20.93
N HIS A 149 -8.52 -7.95 -20.54
CA HIS A 149 -7.42 -7.63 -21.44
C HIS A 149 -6.19 -8.46 -21.06
N LEU A 150 -5.67 -9.20 -22.03
CA LEU A 150 -4.40 -9.90 -21.92
C LEU A 150 -3.30 -8.99 -22.46
N ILE A 151 -2.30 -8.69 -21.65
CA ILE A 151 -1.21 -7.76 -21.97
C ILE A 151 0.11 -8.51 -21.93
N GLU A 152 0.98 -8.21 -22.90
CA GLU A 152 2.36 -8.68 -22.93
C GLU A 152 3.31 -7.51 -23.16
N VAL A 153 4.33 -7.40 -22.33
CA VAL A 153 5.42 -6.42 -22.44
C VAL A 153 6.63 -7.12 -23.03
N SER A 154 7.08 -6.71 -24.20
CA SER A 154 8.20 -7.35 -24.92
C SER A 154 9.18 -6.36 -25.51
N ASN A 155 10.38 -6.83 -25.85
CA ASN A 155 11.36 -6.03 -26.62
C ASN A 155 11.06 -6.04 -28.12
N ASN A 156 10.15 -6.88 -28.59
CA ASN A 156 9.79 -7.02 -29.98
C ASN A 156 8.60 -6.12 -30.32
N LYS A 157 8.67 -5.41 -31.44
CA LYS A 157 7.57 -4.60 -31.97
C LYS A 157 6.44 -5.45 -32.57
N LYS A 158 6.71 -6.70 -32.99
CA LYS A 158 5.68 -7.61 -33.53
C LYS A 158 4.78 -8.13 -32.41
N ILE A 159 3.46 -8.19 -32.68
CA ILE A 159 2.46 -8.70 -31.74
C ILE A 159 2.75 -10.16 -31.40
N PRO A 160 2.82 -10.55 -30.10
CA PRO A 160 3.12 -11.91 -29.66
C PRO A 160 1.86 -12.81 -29.72
N THR A 161 1.29 -13.00 -30.90
CA THR A 161 0.00 -13.66 -31.12
C THR A 161 -0.04 -15.09 -30.54
N LYS A 162 1.05 -15.86 -30.66
CA LYS A 162 1.13 -17.23 -30.15
C LYS A 162 1.09 -17.26 -28.62
N SER A 163 1.84 -16.37 -27.96
CA SER A 163 1.88 -16.25 -26.50
C SER A 163 0.52 -15.87 -25.93
N LEU A 164 -0.12 -14.84 -26.47
CA LEU A 164 -1.45 -14.39 -26.05
C LEU A 164 -2.53 -15.46 -26.26
N LYS A 165 -2.49 -16.23 -27.36
CA LYS A 165 -3.39 -17.37 -27.57
C LYS A 165 -3.18 -18.48 -26.53
N THR A 166 -1.94 -18.81 -26.21
CA THR A 166 -1.59 -19.82 -25.20
C THR A 166 -2.10 -19.40 -23.83
N LEU A 167 -1.95 -18.11 -23.47
CA LEU A 167 -2.47 -17.55 -22.22
C LEU A 167 -3.99 -17.63 -22.18
N GLU A 168 -4.69 -17.24 -23.24
CA GLU A 168 -6.16 -17.34 -23.33
C GLU A 168 -6.64 -18.79 -23.12
N SER A 169 -5.97 -19.78 -23.74
CA SER A 169 -6.31 -21.19 -23.57
C SER A 169 -6.09 -21.66 -22.12
N LEU A 170 -5.03 -21.20 -21.46
CA LEU A 170 -4.79 -21.49 -20.05
C LEU A 170 -5.91 -20.95 -19.16
N LEU A 171 -6.37 -19.73 -19.42
CA LEU A 171 -7.45 -19.11 -18.65
C LEU A 171 -8.81 -19.78 -18.85
N LYS A 172 -9.04 -20.41 -19.98
CA LYS A 172 -10.25 -21.23 -20.27
C LYS A 172 -10.17 -22.66 -19.71
N SER A 173 -9.02 -23.06 -19.11
CA SER A 173 -8.91 -24.38 -18.49
C SER A 173 -9.77 -24.51 -17.22
N PRO A 174 -10.10 -25.74 -16.77
CA PRO A 174 -10.91 -25.94 -15.57
C PRO A 174 -10.24 -25.35 -14.30
N PHE A 175 -11.08 -24.88 -13.38
CA PHE A 175 -10.66 -24.48 -12.05
C PHE A 175 -10.21 -25.69 -11.21
N HIS A 176 -9.19 -25.49 -10.41
CA HIS A 176 -8.69 -26.51 -9.49
C HIS A 176 -9.00 -26.10 -8.05
N LYS A 177 -9.55 -27.02 -7.26
CA LYS A 177 -9.84 -26.79 -5.84
C LYS A 177 -8.56 -26.42 -5.08
N PHE A 178 -8.67 -25.44 -4.18
CA PHE A 178 -7.59 -25.15 -3.23
C PHE A 178 -7.44 -26.29 -2.23
N ASN A 179 -6.20 -26.61 -1.88
CA ASN A 179 -5.93 -27.62 -0.85
C ASN A 179 -6.24 -27.05 0.52
N LYS A 180 -7.07 -27.73 1.29
CA LYS A 180 -7.31 -27.42 2.70
C LYS A 180 -6.20 -28.03 3.56
N LEU A 181 -5.58 -27.23 4.40
CA LEU A 181 -4.65 -27.69 5.41
C LEU A 181 -5.34 -27.60 6.79
N ASN A 182 -5.63 -28.74 7.40
CA ASN A 182 -6.14 -28.80 8.77
C ASN A 182 -5.02 -28.50 9.77
N VAL A 183 -4.97 -27.27 10.27
CA VAL A 183 -4.07 -26.91 11.39
C VAL A 183 -4.84 -27.05 12.71
N LYS A 184 -4.43 -28.00 13.53
CA LYS A 184 -5.16 -28.38 14.77
C LYS A 184 -5.13 -27.34 15.88
N LYS A 185 -4.14 -26.45 15.94
CA LYS A 185 -4.05 -25.40 16.98
C LYS A 185 -3.32 -24.17 16.50
N LEU A 186 -3.99 -23.04 16.53
CA LEU A 186 -3.41 -21.74 16.16
C LEU A 186 -2.79 -21.06 17.39
N LYS A 187 -1.57 -20.55 17.23
CA LYS A 187 -0.90 -19.75 18.26
C LYS A 187 -1.42 -18.29 18.21
N LYS A 188 -1.34 -17.60 19.34
CA LYS A 188 -1.60 -16.15 19.39
C LYS A 188 -0.40 -15.39 18.79
N PHE A 189 -0.65 -14.22 18.22
CA PHE A 189 0.43 -13.33 17.78
C PHE A 189 1.28 -12.90 18.98
N LYS A 190 2.61 -12.94 18.77
CA LYS A 190 3.57 -12.40 19.72
C LYS A 190 3.71 -10.90 19.47
N ASN A 191 3.56 -10.09 20.49
CA ASN A 191 3.89 -8.68 20.46
C ASN A 191 5.40 -8.51 20.65
N HIS A 192 6.06 -7.64 19.85
CA HIS A 192 7.50 -7.37 19.93
C HIS A 192 7.83 -6.28 20.96
N VAL A 193 6.84 -5.50 21.38
CA VAL A 193 6.95 -4.51 22.45
C VAL A 193 6.02 -4.93 23.57
N ASN A 194 6.53 -5.04 24.79
CA ASN A 194 5.65 -5.32 25.94
C ASN A 194 4.73 -4.11 26.21
N ARG A 195 3.62 -4.36 26.91
CA ARG A 195 2.61 -3.34 27.15
C ARG A 195 3.14 -2.16 27.96
N GLU A 196 3.93 -2.42 28.98
CA GLU A 196 4.45 -1.39 29.89
C GLU A 196 5.41 -0.44 29.16
N ASP A 197 6.33 -0.98 28.34
CA ASP A 197 7.22 -0.19 27.50
C ASP A 197 6.45 0.66 26.49
N PHE A 198 5.37 0.13 25.89
CA PHE A 198 4.55 0.93 24.97
C PHE A 198 3.88 2.10 25.71
N LEU A 199 3.29 1.85 26.89
CA LEU A 199 2.65 2.91 27.69
C LEU A 199 3.64 4.00 28.07
N LYS A 200 4.85 3.62 28.53
CA LYS A 200 5.92 4.55 28.87
C LYS A 200 6.31 5.45 27.68
N ARG A 201 6.47 4.86 26.49
CA ARG A 201 6.80 5.62 25.26
C ARG A 201 5.69 6.60 24.89
N VAL A 202 4.42 6.24 25.06
CA VAL A 202 3.30 7.16 24.87
C VAL A 202 3.44 8.38 25.79
N ASP A 203 3.73 8.16 27.08
CA ASP A 203 3.87 9.24 28.05
C ASP A 203 5.10 10.13 27.77
N GLU A 204 6.21 9.55 27.28
CA GLU A 204 7.41 10.27 26.84
C GLU A 204 7.08 11.16 25.61
N ILE A 205 6.40 10.64 24.58
CA ILE A 205 5.97 11.42 23.41
C ILE A 205 5.00 12.54 23.83
N LYS A 206 4.09 12.29 24.77
CA LYS A 206 3.21 13.34 25.31
C LYS A 206 4.00 14.45 26.00
N SER A 207 5.13 14.14 26.61
CA SER A 207 6.02 15.16 27.19
C SER A 207 6.62 16.07 26.11
N ASP A 208 7.05 15.50 24.97
CA ASP A 208 7.50 16.28 23.80
C ASP A 208 6.37 17.17 23.23
N ILE A 209 5.12 16.65 23.19
CA ILE A 209 3.96 17.46 22.76
C ILE A 209 3.70 18.62 23.74
N LYS A 210 3.77 18.39 25.04
CA LYS A 210 3.52 19.42 26.07
C LYS A 210 4.51 20.58 25.99
N VAL A 211 5.76 20.32 25.64
CA VAL A 211 6.78 21.37 25.49
C VAL A 211 6.76 22.02 24.09
N GLY A 212 5.81 21.60 23.22
CA GLY A 212 5.58 22.23 21.92
C GLY A 212 6.47 21.75 20.78
N GLU A 213 7.18 20.62 20.94
CA GLU A 213 8.04 20.06 19.90
C GLU A 213 7.25 19.54 18.69
N ILE A 214 6.09 18.93 18.93
CA ILE A 214 5.18 18.38 17.93
C ILE A 214 3.72 18.52 18.38
N PHE A 215 2.80 18.38 17.43
CA PHE A 215 1.35 18.28 17.71
C PHE A 215 0.90 16.84 17.82
N GLN A 216 1.49 15.95 17.02
CA GLN A 216 1.12 14.54 16.90
C GLN A 216 2.32 13.69 16.46
N ALA A 217 2.38 12.46 16.97
CA ALA A 217 3.26 11.41 16.43
C ALA A 217 2.54 10.06 16.42
N VAL A 218 2.75 9.25 15.37
CA VAL A 218 2.14 7.92 15.25
C VAL A 218 3.11 6.85 15.74
N LEU A 219 2.95 6.40 16.97
CA LEU A 219 3.75 5.32 17.56
C LEU A 219 3.22 3.96 17.13
N SER A 220 4.10 3.07 16.68
CA SER A 220 3.71 1.75 16.20
C SER A 220 4.31 0.58 17.00
N GLN A 221 3.70 -0.60 16.85
CA GLN A 221 4.21 -1.86 17.40
C GLN A 221 4.00 -3.00 16.42
N ARG A 222 4.95 -3.95 16.43
CA ARG A 222 4.98 -5.12 15.53
C ARG A 222 4.48 -6.36 16.26
N PHE A 223 3.80 -7.21 15.50
CA PHE A 223 3.30 -8.53 15.90
C PHE A 223 3.81 -9.58 14.95
N SER A 224 4.05 -10.79 15.42
CA SER A 224 4.43 -11.91 14.55
C SER A 224 3.84 -13.25 15.01
N ASN A 225 3.73 -14.18 14.06
CA ASN A 225 3.32 -15.55 14.30
C ASN A 225 3.99 -16.50 13.30
N GLU A 226 3.92 -17.80 13.52
CA GLU A 226 4.24 -18.80 12.51
C GLU A 226 3.19 -18.81 11.41
N TYR A 227 3.60 -19.05 10.17
CA TYR A 227 2.71 -19.17 9.03
C TYR A 227 3.19 -20.28 8.10
N LEU A 228 2.46 -21.38 8.03
CA LEU A 228 2.87 -22.62 7.36
C LEU A 228 2.00 -22.99 6.16
N ILE A 229 0.98 -22.19 5.86
CA ILE A 229 0.05 -22.43 4.75
C ILE A 229 0.37 -21.50 3.56
N ASP A 230 -0.33 -21.68 2.44
CA ASP A 230 -0.16 -20.83 1.27
C ASP A 230 -0.48 -19.36 1.61
N PRO A 231 0.43 -18.42 1.36
CA PRO A 231 0.19 -16.99 1.56
C PRO A 231 -1.05 -16.45 0.85
N PHE A 232 -1.45 -17.05 -0.25
CA PHE A 232 -2.65 -16.66 -0.97
C PHE A 232 -3.95 -16.94 -0.18
N ASN A 233 -3.97 -17.95 0.70
CA ASN A 233 -5.11 -18.16 1.59
C ASN A 233 -5.28 -17.01 2.57
N PHE A 234 -4.18 -16.41 3.05
CA PHE A 234 -4.26 -15.21 3.88
C PHE A 234 -4.83 -14.02 3.10
N TYR A 235 -4.42 -13.83 1.84
CA TYR A 235 -5.02 -12.80 0.97
C TYR A 235 -6.52 -13.00 0.79
N ARG A 236 -6.97 -14.22 0.50
CA ARG A 236 -8.39 -14.55 0.35
C ARG A 236 -9.18 -14.23 1.62
N ALA A 237 -8.63 -14.61 2.79
CA ALA A 237 -9.24 -14.34 4.08
C ALA A 237 -9.32 -12.84 4.37
N LEU A 238 -8.21 -12.11 4.20
CA LEU A 238 -8.15 -10.66 4.44
C LEU A 238 -9.09 -9.89 3.52
N ARG A 239 -9.14 -10.26 2.24
CA ARG A 239 -10.05 -9.70 1.24
C ARG A 239 -11.52 -9.84 1.64
N SER A 240 -11.89 -10.93 2.30
CA SER A 240 -13.25 -11.20 2.77
C SER A 240 -13.59 -10.43 4.05
N ILE A 241 -12.63 -10.34 4.99
CA ILE A 241 -12.86 -9.71 6.30
C ILE A 241 -12.79 -8.19 6.22
N ASN A 242 -11.88 -7.66 5.42
CA ASN A 242 -11.60 -6.23 5.35
C ASN A 242 -11.49 -5.74 3.90
N PRO A 243 -12.60 -5.70 3.14
CA PRO A 243 -12.59 -5.10 1.80
C PRO A 243 -12.18 -3.63 1.89
N SER A 244 -11.28 -3.20 1.01
CA SER A 244 -10.67 -1.86 1.07
C SER A 244 -10.35 -1.36 -0.35
N PRO A 245 -10.17 -0.04 -0.54
CA PRO A 245 -9.82 0.55 -1.83
C PRO A 245 -8.55 -0.05 -2.46
N TYR A 246 -7.65 -0.58 -1.64
CA TYR A 246 -6.44 -1.26 -2.11
C TYR A 246 -6.34 -2.65 -1.51
N LEU A 247 -6.59 -3.65 -2.32
CA LEU A 247 -6.40 -5.06 -2.00
C LEU A 247 -5.23 -5.59 -2.80
N VAL A 248 -4.16 -5.96 -2.13
CA VAL A 248 -2.90 -6.34 -2.78
C VAL A 248 -2.42 -7.69 -2.28
N PHE A 249 -2.09 -8.56 -3.22
CA PHE A 249 -1.24 -9.71 -3.02
C PHE A 249 0.01 -9.54 -3.89
N LEU A 250 1.09 -9.06 -3.32
CA LEU A 250 2.35 -8.86 -4.04
C LEU A 250 3.32 -9.98 -3.67
N ASN A 251 3.55 -10.88 -4.61
CA ASN A 251 4.42 -12.05 -4.44
C ASN A 251 5.84 -11.71 -4.92
N LEU A 252 6.70 -11.37 -3.99
CA LEU A 252 8.06 -10.89 -4.22
C LEU A 252 9.05 -12.00 -3.88
N LYS A 253 9.19 -12.98 -4.77
CA LYS A 253 10.21 -14.05 -4.73
C LYS A 253 10.46 -14.70 -3.35
N ASN A 254 10.99 -13.95 -2.37
CA ASN A 254 11.39 -14.46 -1.06
C ASN A 254 10.42 -14.07 0.08
N TYR A 255 9.43 -13.23 -0.21
CA TYR A 255 8.42 -12.81 0.74
C TYR A 255 7.17 -12.30 0.01
N GLN A 256 6.06 -12.21 0.72
CA GLN A 256 4.81 -11.68 0.21
C GLN A 256 4.37 -10.48 1.03
N ILE A 257 3.87 -9.43 0.35
CA ILE A 257 3.14 -8.32 0.95
C ILE A 257 1.66 -8.54 0.66
N ILE A 258 0.85 -8.56 1.71
CA ILE A 258 -0.59 -8.77 1.63
C ILE A 258 -1.26 -7.59 2.32
N CYS A 259 -1.89 -6.75 1.52
CA CYS A 259 -2.35 -5.45 1.97
C CYS A 259 -3.87 -5.30 1.74
N SER A 260 -4.54 -4.71 2.70
CA SER A 260 -5.91 -4.22 2.58
C SER A 260 -5.97 -2.78 3.09
N SER A 261 -5.34 -1.88 2.31
CA SER A 261 -5.20 -0.48 2.72
C SER A 261 -6.46 0.33 2.42
N PRO A 262 -6.92 1.13 3.39
CA PRO A 262 -8.00 2.07 3.15
C PRO A 262 -7.54 3.36 2.48
N GLU A 263 -6.23 3.61 2.38
CA GLU A 263 -5.71 4.95 2.16
C GLU A 263 -4.72 5.03 1.01
N THR A 264 -5.01 5.93 0.08
CA THR A 264 -4.07 6.35 -0.97
C THR A 264 -2.90 7.08 -0.32
N MET A 265 -1.66 6.74 -0.71
CA MET A 265 -0.51 7.55 -0.30
C MET A 265 -0.43 8.82 -1.15
N ILE A 266 -0.27 8.66 -2.45
CA ILE A 266 -0.27 9.75 -3.44
C ILE A 266 -0.45 9.15 -4.84
N LYS A 267 -1.11 9.90 -5.73
CA LYS A 267 -1.33 9.52 -7.13
C LYS A 267 -0.83 10.59 -8.09
N VAL A 268 -0.50 10.18 -9.29
CA VAL A 268 -0.38 11.09 -10.43
C VAL A 268 -1.03 10.46 -11.65
N LYS A 269 -1.92 11.22 -12.28
CA LYS A 269 -2.62 10.82 -13.50
C LYS A 269 -2.65 12.00 -14.48
N ASN A 270 -2.15 11.81 -15.69
CA ASN A 270 -2.08 12.87 -16.70
C ASN A 270 -1.39 14.14 -16.15
N LYS A 271 -0.32 13.99 -15.36
CA LYS A 271 0.40 15.05 -14.64
C LYS A 271 -0.36 15.73 -13.49
N GLU A 272 -1.60 15.37 -13.22
CA GLU A 272 -2.30 15.82 -12.02
C GLU A 272 -1.91 14.94 -10.84
N ILE A 273 -1.39 15.57 -9.79
CA ILE A 273 -1.07 14.94 -8.51
C ILE A 273 -2.33 14.99 -7.66
N THR A 274 -2.61 13.91 -6.95
CA THR A 274 -3.73 13.82 -6.01
C THR A 274 -3.27 13.19 -4.70
N LEU A 275 -3.61 13.84 -3.59
CA LEU A 275 -3.45 13.33 -2.24
C LEU A 275 -4.77 13.49 -1.50
N ARG A 276 -5.23 12.44 -0.81
CA ARG A 276 -6.53 12.42 -0.11
C ARG A 276 -6.33 12.19 1.38
N PRO A 277 -6.15 13.25 2.18
CA PRO A 277 -6.12 13.14 3.64
C PRO A 277 -7.45 12.59 4.16
N ILE A 278 -7.36 11.60 5.04
CA ILE A 278 -8.50 10.97 5.72
C ILE A 278 -8.28 11.08 7.21
N ALA A 279 -9.24 11.67 7.93
CA ALA A 279 -9.25 11.74 9.39
C ALA A 279 -10.68 11.66 9.91
N GLY A 280 -10.83 11.61 11.22
CA GLY A 280 -12.12 11.50 11.84
C GLY A 280 -12.84 10.19 11.50
N THR A 281 -13.40 9.54 12.48
CA THR A 281 -14.07 8.26 12.26
C THR A 281 -15.33 8.17 13.10
N ARG A 282 -16.43 7.76 12.46
CA ARG A 282 -17.63 7.29 13.17
C ARG A 282 -18.05 5.96 12.57
N ARG A 283 -18.70 5.13 13.40
CA ARG A 283 -19.34 3.91 12.90
C ARG A 283 -20.50 4.25 11.97
N ARG A 284 -20.91 3.29 11.16
CA ARG A 284 -22.16 3.38 10.39
C ARG A 284 -23.36 3.32 11.34
N GLY A 285 -24.41 4.04 11.00
CA GLY A 285 -25.69 3.94 11.69
C GLY A 285 -26.42 2.64 11.34
N LYS A 286 -27.39 2.27 12.13
CA LYS A 286 -28.26 1.11 11.88
C LYS A 286 -29.28 1.38 10.77
N ASN A 287 -29.51 2.65 10.47
CA ASN A 287 -30.40 3.16 9.43
C ASN A 287 -29.91 4.53 8.94
N GLU A 288 -30.55 5.07 7.92
CA GLU A 288 -30.17 6.34 7.30
C GLU A 288 -30.29 7.55 8.26
N ILE A 289 -31.27 7.52 9.18
CA ILE A 289 -31.45 8.61 10.19
C ILE A 289 -30.26 8.65 11.13
N GLU A 290 -29.84 7.50 11.64
CA GLU A 290 -28.66 7.38 12.53
C GLU A 290 -27.36 7.69 11.77
N ASP A 291 -27.22 7.27 10.51
CA ASP A 291 -26.08 7.64 9.67
C ASP A 291 -25.97 9.17 9.50
N ASN A 292 -27.09 9.84 9.23
CA ASN A 292 -27.12 11.30 9.12
C ASN A 292 -26.82 12.00 10.45
N TYR A 293 -27.28 11.45 11.56
CA TYR A 293 -26.94 11.97 12.90
C TYR A 293 -25.44 11.89 13.16
N LEU A 294 -24.83 10.70 12.96
CA LEU A 294 -23.39 10.47 13.16
C LEU A 294 -22.52 11.29 12.19
N LYS A 295 -22.96 11.47 10.94
CA LYS A 295 -22.34 12.38 10.00
C LYS A 295 -22.29 13.81 10.50
N ASN A 296 -23.44 14.32 10.98
CA ASN A 296 -23.55 15.69 11.48
C ASN A 296 -22.72 15.87 12.76
N GLU A 297 -22.75 14.89 13.67
CA GLU A 297 -21.91 14.87 14.85
C GLU A 297 -20.43 14.98 14.47
N LEU A 298 -19.96 14.15 13.52
CA LEU A 298 -18.58 14.14 13.07
C LEU A 298 -18.16 15.45 12.43
N LEU A 299 -19.02 16.06 11.60
CA LEU A 299 -18.77 17.34 10.94
C LEU A 299 -18.82 18.53 11.88
N ASN A 300 -19.35 18.38 13.10
CA ASN A 300 -19.37 19.41 14.13
C ASN A 300 -18.36 19.16 15.25
N ASP A 301 -17.61 18.05 15.20
CA ASP A 301 -16.57 17.75 16.17
C ASP A 301 -15.33 18.61 15.90
N LYS A 302 -15.12 19.62 16.73
CA LYS A 302 -14.03 20.60 16.60
C LYS A 302 -12.64 19.94 16.65
N LYS A 303 -12.48 18.85 17.42
CA LYS A 303 -11.21 18.14 17.53
C LYS A 303 -10.90 17.38 16.25
N GLU A 304 -11.87 16.61 15.74
CA GLU A 304 -11.72 15.85 14.50
C GLU A 304 -11.46 16.77 13.29
N LEU A 305 -12.17 17.92 13.22
CA LEU A 305 -11.96 18.94 12.20
C LEU A 305 -10.58 19.60 12.29
N ALA A 306 -10.08 19.88 13.49
CA ALA A 306 -8.75 20.45 13.68
C ALA A 306 -7.64 19.46 13.27
N GLU A 307 -7.78 18.18 13.64
CA GLU A 307 -6.87 17.12 13.21
C GLU A 307 -6.91 16.96 11.69
N HIS A 308 -8.11 16.95 11.10
CA HIS A 308 -8.25 16.84 9.65
C HIS A 308 -7.61 18.02 8.91
N LEU A 309 -7.82 19.26 9.38
CA LEU A 309 -7.20 20.46 8.81
C LEU A 309 -5.67 20.39 8.85
N MET A 310 -5.10 19.90 9.95
CA MET A 310 -3.65 19.67 10.08
C MET A 310 -3.14 18.68 9.01
N LEU A 311 -3.87 17.61 8.73
CA LEU A 311 -3.50 16.65 7.68
C LEU A 311 -3.69 17.22 6.27
N VAL A 312 -4.69 18.05 6.04
CA VAL A 312 -4.89 18.79 4.77
C VAL A 312 -3.71 19.72 4.51
N ASP A 313 -3.28 20.50 5.52
CA ASP A 313 -2.15 21.42 5.38
C ASP A 313 -0.84 20.67 5.14
N LEU A 314 -0.64 19.52 5.79
CA LEU A 314 0.50 18.66 5.53
C LEU A 314 0.47 18.12 4.09
N GLY A 315 -0.70 17.68 3.60
CA GLY A 315 -0.90 17.24 2.22
C GLY A 315 -0.66 18.37 1.21
N ARG A 316 -1.10 19.59 1.50
CA ARG A 316 -0.80 20.78 0.67
C ARG A 316 0.70 21.06 0.58
N ASN A 317 1.42 20.89 1.68
CA ASN A 317 2.88 21.04 1.70
C ASN A 317 3.56 19.94 0.86
N ASP A 318 3.18 18.67 1.03
CA ASP A 318 3.75 17.54 0.28
C ASP A 318 3.52 17.70 -1.24
N VAL A 319 2.29 18.03 -1.65
CA VAL A 319 1.92 18.30 -3.05
C VAL A 319 2.64 19.55 -3.57
N GLY A 320 2.77 20.58 -2.75
CA GLY A 320 3.41 21.86 -3.13
C GLY A 320 4.87 21.73 -3.52
N GLN A 321 5.62 20.82 -2.88
CA GLN A 321 7.04 20.59 -3.19
C GLN A 321 7.26 20.17 -4.65
N ILE A 322 6.32 19.43 -5.21
CA ILE A 322 6.43 18.77 -6.53
C ILE A 322 5.53 19.39 -7.60
N SER A 323 4.64 20.30 -7.21
CA SER A 323 3.69 20.95 -8.13
C SER A 323 4.25 22.25 -8.72
N LYS A 324 3.76 22.59 -9.91
CA LYS A 324 3.96 23.93 -10.49
C LYS A 324 3.41 25.00 -9.55
N ASN A 325 4.01 26.19 -9.58
CA ASN A 325 3.56 27.31 -8.75
C ASN A 325 2.08 27.64 -9.02
N ASN A 326 1.34 27.97 -7.97
CA ASN A 326 -0.07 28.35 -8.00
C ASN A 326 -1.05 27.28 -8.53
N THR A 327 -0.64 25.99 -8.59
CA THR A 327 -1.52 24.91 -9.05
C THR A 327 -2.09 24.06 -7.91
N VAL A 328 -1.57 24.21 -6.69
CA VAL A 328 -2.08 23.47 -5.53
C VAL A 328 -3.45 23.97 -5.12
N LYS A 329 -4.42 23.06 -5.07
CA LYS A 329 -5.82 23.35 -4.72
C LYS A 329 -6.37 22.29 -3.77
N VAL A 330 -7.28 22.69 -2.90
CA VAL A 330 -8.17 21.78 -2.17
C VAL A 330 -9.47 21.75 -2.96
N THR A 331 -9.71 20.67 -3.70
CA THR A 331 -10.85 20.55 -4.62
C THR A 331 -12.10 20.02 -3.93
N GLU A 332 -11.92 19.24 -2.85
CA GLU A 332 -12.97 18.77 -1.95
C GLU A 332 -12.47 19.00 -0.52
N GLN A 333 -13.32 19.54 0.34
CA GLN A 333 -12.95 19.82 1.73
C GLN A 333 -14.03 19.31 2.68
N ASN A 334 -13.61 18.51 3.67
CA ASN A 334 -14.45 18.01 4.75
C ASN A 334 -15.69 17.22 4.26
N ILE A 335 -15.57 16.46 3.18
CA ILE A 335 -16.64 15.58 2.72
C ILE A 335 -16.69 14.30 3.56
N ILE A 336 -17.87 13.70 3.71
CA ILE A 336 -18.01 12.39 4.35
C ILE A 336 -17.98 11.31 3.29
N GLU A 337 -17.04 10.39 3.44
CA GLU A 337 -17.03 9.13 2.69
C GLU A 337 -17.53 7.97 3.57
N TYR A 338 -18.46 7.20 3.00
CA TYR A 338 -19.03 6.04 3.66
C TYR A 338 -18.33 4.75 3.23
N TYR A 339 -17.89 3.98 4.22
CA TYR A 339 -17.33 2.63 4.04
C TYR A 339 -18.29 1.60 4.63
N SER A 340 -17.99 0.32 4.52
CA SER A 340 -18.88 -0.76 4.99
C SER A 340 -19.24 -0.66 6.48
N HIS A 341 -18.28 -0.26 7.32
CA HIS A 341 -18.46 -0.25 8.79
C HIS A 341 -18.23 1.12 9.45
N VAL A 342 -17.65 2.05 8.73
CA VAL A 342 -17.28 3.38 9.25
C VAL A 342 -17.54 4.46 8.20
N MET A 343 -17.56 5.72 8.64
CA MET A 343 -17.49 6.90 7.79
C MET A 343 -16.31 7.77 8.24
N HIS A 344 -15.71 8.50 7.31
CA HIS A 344 -14.56 9.36 7.55
C HIS A 344 -14.76 10.75 6.95
N ILE A 345 -14.08 11.74 7.52
CA ILE A 345 -13.88 13.05 6.90
C ILE A 345 -12.74 12.92 5.88
N VAL A 346 -12.98 13.33 4.67
CA VAL A 346 -12.02 13.28 3.55
C VAL A 346 -11.91 14.65 2.91
N SER A 347 -10.71 15.03 2.50
CA SER A 347 -10.45 16.16 1.63
C SER A 347 -9.60 15.71 0.44
N ASN A 348 -9.60 16.50 -0.63
CA ASN A 348 -8.83 16.21 -1.83
C ASN A 348 -7.90 17.37 -2.14
N VAL A 349 -6.60 17.10 -2.14
CA VAL A 349 -5.55 18.07 -2.49
C VAL A 349 -4.98 17.70 -3.84
N THR A 350 -4.98 18.61 -4.79
CA THR A 350 -4.45 18.40 -6.14
C THR A 350 -3.36 19.41 -6.48
N GLY A 351 -2.55 19.08 -7.50
CA GLY A 351 -1.56 19.99 -8.07
C GLY A 351 -1.04 19.47 -9.42
N GLU A 352 -0.51 20.35 -10.25
CA GLU A 352 0.08 19.95 -11.52
C GLU A 352 1.57 19.65 -11.37
N LEU A 353 2.03 18.46 -11.77
CA LEU A 353 3.41 18.01 -11.65
C LEU A 353 4.37 18.93 -12.44
N LYS A 354 5.48 19.35 -11.81
CA LYS A 354 6.57 20.06 -12.48
C LYS A 354 7.14 19.25 -13.65
N ASN A 355 7.47 19.92 -14.74
CA ASN A 355 7.92 19.25 -15.98
C ASN A 355 9.22 18.45 -15.85
N ASN A 356 10.08 18.80 -14.90
CA ASN A 356 11.37 18.16 -14.64
C ASN A 356 11.30 17.02 -13.64
N LEU A 357 10.12 16.76 -13.05
CA LEU A 357 9.89 15.72 -12.06
C LEU A 357 9.20 14.50 -12.67
N THR A 358 9.37 13.37 -12.01
CA THR A 358 8.88 12.06 -12.42
C THR A 358 7.89 11.50 -11.39
N PRO A 359 7.11 10.46 -11.71
CA PRO A 359 6.27 9.77 -10.73
C PRO A 359 7.03 9.25 -9.50
N ILE A 360 8.32 8.95 -9.64
CA ILE A 360 9.17 8.57 -8.49
C ILE A 360 9.40 9.75 -7.54
N ASP A 361 9.53 10.97 -8.08
CA ASP A 361 9.64 12.17 -7.25
C ASP A 361 8.34 12.44 -6.50
N VAL A 362 7.18 12.17 -7.14
CA VAL A 362 5.85 12.24 -6.50
C VAL A 362 5.76 11.23 -5.35
N LEU A 363 6.17 9.97 -5.61
CA LEU A 363 6.16 8.90 -4.61
C LEU A 363 6.99 9.27 -3.36
N PHE A 364 8.17 9.86 -3.56
CA PHE A 364 9.04 10.27 -2.46
C PHE A 364 8.52 11.49 -1.70
N ALA A 365 7.81 12.40 -2.34
CA ALA A 365 7.16 13.52 -1.65
C ALA A 365 6.03 13.05 -0.72
N GLY A 366 5.31 11.99 -1.10
CA GLY A 366 4.29 11.37 -0.26
C GLY A 366 4.85 10.41 0.82
N LEU A 367 6.13 10.06 0.79
CA LEU A 367 6.73 9.10 1.73
C LEU A 367 7.58 9.80 2.81
N PRO A 368 7.27 9.61 4.11
CA PRO A 368 6.10 8.92 4.62
C PRO A 368 4.85 9.80 4.58
N ALA A 369 3.69 9.17 4.51
CA ALA A 369 2.43 9.90 4.62
C ALA A 369 2.27 10.55 6.01
N GLY A 370 1.58 11.69 6.04
CA GLY A 370 1.35 12.43 7.28
C GLY A 370 0.57 11.67 8.32
N THR A 371 -0.45 10.94 7.88
CA THR A 371 -1.35 10.12 8.69
C THR A 371 -0.66 8.97 9.45
N VAL A 372 0.58 8.64 9.08
CA VAL A 372 1.38 7.58 9.74
C VAL A 372 2.71 8.07 10.31
N SER A 373 2.98 9.36 10.24
CA SER A 373 4.19 9.98 10.81
C SER A 373 3.86 10.91 11.96
N GLY A 374 3.36 12.09 11.68
CA GLY A 374 2.97 13.09 12.65
C GLY A 374 3.18 14.52 12.12
N ALA A 375 2.97 15.51 12.98
CA ALA A 375 3.03 16.91 12.62
C ALA A 375 3.75 17.74 13.70
N PRO A 376 4.73 18.59 13.33
CA PRO A 376 5.38 18.71 12.02
C PRO A 376 6.14 17.45 11.63
N LYS A 377 6.03 17.01 10.36
CA LYS A 377 6.47 15.69 9.86
C LYS A 377 7.90 15.32 10.27
N ILE A 378 8.88 16.17 9.96
CA ILE A 378 10.31 15.85 10.20
C ILE A 378 10.58 15.71 11.70
N ARG A 379 10.04 16.64 12.51
CA ARG A 379 10.27 16.60 13.96
C ARG A 379 9.61 15.39 14.61
N ALA A 380 8.40 15.03 14.17
CA ALA A 380 7.73 13.82 14.64
C ALA A 380 8.55 12.55 14.30
N LEU A 381 9.15 12.49 13.10
CA LEU A 381 10.02 11.36 12.71
C LEU A 381 11.29 11.29 13.56
N GLU A 382 11.93 12.42 13.88
CA GLU A 382 13.09 12.47 14.79
C GLU A 382 12.75 11.94 16.19
N ILE A 383 11.57 12.27 16.71
CA ILE A 383 11.07 11.77 18.00
C ILE A 383 10.75 10.28 17.91
N LEU A 384 10.03 9.83 16.87
CA LEU A 384 9.72 8.41 16.67
C LEU A 384 10.97 7.54 16.55
N GLU A 385 12.05 8.03 15.93
CA GLU A 385 13.32 7.30 15.81
C GLU A 385 13.97 6.97 17.17
N LYS A 386 13.70 7.77 18.21
CA LYS A 386 14.15 7.54 19.58
C LYS A 386 13.29 6.48 20.29
N HIS A 387 11.99 6.42 19.95
CA HIS A 387 11.02 5.57 20.65
C HIS A 387 10.76 4.23 19.94
N GLU A 388 10.94 4.13 18.63
CA GLU A 388 10.83 2.88 17.89
C GLU A 388 12.21 2.21 17.80
N LEU A 389 12.40 1.11 18.53
CA LEU A 389 13.70 0.42 18.62
C LEU A 389 14.06 -0.36 17.35
N ILE A 390 13.08 -0.63 16.50
CA ILE A 390 13.23 -1.36 15.24
C ILE A 390 12.77 -0.49 14.08
N ASN A 391 13.34 -0.67 12.91
CA ASN A 391 12.87 -0.05 11.68
C ASN A 391 11.47 -0.59 11.34
N ARG A 392 10.61 0.26 10.80
CA ARG A 392 9.23 -0.12 10.42
C ARG A 392 9.19 -1.10 9.25
N GLU A 393 10.19 -1.04 8.39
CA GLU A 393 10.31 -1.83 7.17
C GLU A 393 9.05 -1.69 6.30
N PHE A 394 8.22 -2.73 6.14
CA PHE A 394 7.04 -2.67 5.28
C PHE A 394 5.92 -1.76 5.82
N TYR A 395 5.76 -1.66 7.14
CA TYR A 395 4.65 -0.91 7.74
C TYR A 395 4.77 0.60 7.47
N SER A 396 3.66 1.25 7.13
CA SER A 396 3.63 2.68 6.74
C SER A 396 4.51 3.02 5.53
N GLY A 397 5.07 2.02 4.86
CA GLY A 397 5.63 2.16 3.53
C GLY A 397 4.53 2.21 2.47
N SER A 398 4.83 1.79 1.26
CA SER A 398 3.88 1.87 0.14
C SER A 398 3.98 0.69 -0.80
N VAL A 399 2.83 0.21 -1.27
CA VAL A 399 2.75 -0.50 -2.56
C VAL A 399 2.37 0.52 -3.63
N CYS A 400 3.08 0.47 -4.74
CA CYS A 400 2.84 1.37 -5.87
C CYS A 400 3.00 0.65 -7.21
N TYR A 401 2.36 1.22 -8.23
CA TYR A 401 2.68 0.90 -9.60
C TYR A 401 2.81 2.18 -10.44
N ILE A 402 3.65 2.09 -11.47
CA ILE A 402 3.76 3.12 -12.51
C ILE A 402 3.42 2.45 -13.83
N ASP A 403 2.53 3.08 -14.59
CA ASP A 403 2.08 2.54 -15.86
C ASP A 403 2.96 2.96 -17.04
N ALA A 404 2.62 2.45 -18.22
CA ALA A 404 3.37 2.72 -19.46
C ALA A 404 3.31 4.19 -19.90
N ASN A 405 2.32 4.97 -19.43
CA ASN A 405 2.14 6.38 -19.78
C ASN A 405 2.82 7.31 -18.76
N GLY A 406 3.31 6.76 -17.64
CA GLY A 406 3.91 7.51 -16.56
C GLY A 406 2.93 7.93 -15.47
N ASP A 407 1.69 7.46 -15.52
CA ASP A 407 0.76 7.58 -14.42
C ASP A 407 1.18 6.66 -13.27
N MET A 408 0.85 7.03 -12.03
CA MET A 408 1.20 6.26 -10.84
C MET A 408 0.04 6.22 -9.86
N ASP A 409 -0.17 5.06 -9.25
CA ASP A 409 -1.04 4.90 -8.10
C ASP A 409 -0.28 4.23 -6.96
N SER A 410 -0.53 4.67 -5.72
CA SER A 410 0.14 4.14 -4.54
C SER A 410 -0.75 4.19 -3.30
N CYS A 411 -0.64 3.17 -2.45
CA CYS A 411 -1.31 3.13 -1.15
C CYS A 411 -0.31 3.07 -0.01
N ILE A 412 -0.73 3.50 1.17
CA ILE A 412 0.03 3.33 2.41
C ILE A 412 -0.11 1.87 2.85
N ASN A 413 0.97 1.25 3.29
CA ASN A 413 0.95 -0.11 3.84
C ASN A 413 0.32 -0.13 5.24
N LEU A 414 -1.00 0.05 5.29
CA LEU A 414 -1.86 -0.10 6.47
C LEU A 414 -2.65 -1.40 6.37
N ARG A 415 -3.01 -1.99 7.50
CA ARG A 415 -3.69 -3.31 7.51
C ARG A 415 -3.00 -4.29 6.58
N THR A 416 -1.68 -4.30 6.68
CA THR A 416 -0.77 -5.04 5.82
C THR A 416 -0.06 -6.11 6.63
N ALA A 417 -0.03 -7.32 6.11
CA ALA A 417 0.80 -8.40 6.61
C ALA A 417 1.94 -8.68 5.64
N MET A 418 3.06 -9.11 6.19
CA MET A 418 4.19 -9.60 5.40
C MET A 418 4.51 -11.03 5.83
N ILE A 419 4.68 -11.92 4.85
CA ILE A 419 5.03 -13.32 5.08
C ILE A 419 6.43 -13.57 4.53
N LYS A 420 7.32 -14.03 5.40
CA LYS A 420 8.71 -14.38 5.06
C LYS A 420 9.20 -15.51 5.97
N ASN A 421 9.93 -16.45 5.42
CA ASN A 421 10.57 -17.54 6.19
C ASN A 421 9.60 -18.25 7.15
N LYS A 422 8.41 -18.60 6.69
CA LYS A 422 7.36 -19.28 7.49
C LYS A 422 6.89 -18.46 8.70
N LYS A 423 7.05 -17.15 8.67
CA LYS A 423 6.50 -16.22 9.67
C LYS A 423 5.63 -15.18 9.00
N ILE A 424 4.56 -14.80 9.67
CA ILE A 424 3.72 -13.66 9.32
C ILE A 424 4.02 -12.51 10.29
N TYR A 425 4.16 -11.33 9.75
CA TYR A 425 4.35 -10.09 10.49
C TYR A 425 3.19 -9.15 10.21
N ALA A 426 2.68 -8.53 11.25
CA ALA A 426 1.71 -7.46 11.21
C ALA A 426 2.25 -6.28 12.02
N GLN A 427 1.85 -5.06 11.68
CA GLN A 427 2.22 -3.87 12.45
C GLN A 427 1.08 -2.87 12.39
N SER A 428 0.90 -2.11 13.47
CA SER A 428 -0.11 -1.06 13.58
C SER A 428 0.37 0.03 14.55
N GLY A 429 -0.22 1.22 14.44
CA GLY A 429 0.13 2.36 15.27
C GLY A 429 -1.09 3.19 15.68
N ALA A 430 -0.90 3.99 16.72
CA ALA A 430 -1.86 4.97 17.19
C ALA A 430 -1.27 6.38 17.14
N GLY A 431 -2.09 7.36 16.82
CA GLY A 431 -1.72 8.78 16.81
C GLY A 431 -1.72 9.34 18.22
N ILE A 432 -0.55 9.69 18.74
CA ILE A 432 -0.39 10.26 20.07
C ILE A 432 -0.54 11.78 19.98
N VAL A 433 -1.50 12.32 20.70
CA VAL A 433 -1.80 13.75 20.84
C VAL A 433 -1.81 14.16 22.32
N PHE A 434 -1.98 15.44 22.59
CA PHE A 434 -1.94 16.00 23.97
C PHE A 434 -2.88 15.25 24.93
N ASP A 435 -4.12 14.97 24.51
CA ASP A 435 -5.15 14.33 25.33
C ASP A 435 -5.08 12.79 25.33
N SER A 436 -4.13 12.19 24.61
CA SER A 436 -4.01 10.73 24.50
C SER A 436 -3.87 10.08 25.88
N ILE A 437 -4.57 8.94 26.05
CA ILE A 437 -4.45 8.09 27.21
C ILE A 437 -3.71 6.82 26.81
N ALA A 438 -2.53 6.57 27.39
CA ALA A 438 -1.62 5.52 26.95
C ALA A 438 -2.28 4.13 26.84
N LYS A 439 -3.16 3.77 27.76
CA LYS A 439 -3.91 2.49 27.73
C LYS A 439 -4.84 2.41 26.51
N ASN A 440 -5.49 3.52 26.14
CA ASN A 440 -6.41 3.57 25.00
C ASN A 440 -5.63 3.44 23.69
N GLU A 441 -4.50 4.14 23.57
CA GLU A 441 -3.64 4.09 22.38
C GLU A 441 -3.05 2.69 22.15
N HIS A 442 -2.65 2.00 23.22
CA HIS A 442 -2.24 0.60 23.13
C HIS A 442 -3.37 -0.30 22.62
N SER A 443 -4.59 -0.10 23.16
CA SER A 443 -5.78 -0.87 22.73
C SER A 443 -6.13 -0.56 21.26
N GLU A 444 -6.00 0.70 20.84
CA GLU A 444 -6.21 1.11 19.45
C GLU A 444 -5.25 0.40 18.48
N CYS A 445 -3.97 0.31 18.83
CA CYS A 445 -3.00 -0.45 18.03
C CYS A 445 -3.45 -1.91 17.86
N ILE A 446 -3.89 -2.57 18.93
CA ILE A 446 -4.38 -3.96 18.87
C ILE A 446 -5.63 -4.05 18.00
N ASN A 447 -6.58 -3.13 18.17
CA ASN A 447 -7.83 -3.11 17.42
C ASN A 447 -7.58 -2.90 15.92
N LYS A 448 -6.62 -2.04 15.55
CA LYS A 448 -6.20 -1.85 14.15
C LYS A 448 -5.55 -3.10 13.54
N ALA A 449 -4.90 -3.94 14.36
CA ALA A 449 -4.32 -5.20 13.91
C ALA A 449 -5.33 -6.37 13.86
N ASN A 450 -6.49 -6.26 14.51
CA ASN A 450 -7.44 -7.37 14.65
C ASN A 450 -7.92 -7.94 13.31
N ALA A 451 -8.13 -7.11 12.29
CA ALA A 451 -8.49 -7.61 10.96
C ALA A 451 -7.46 -8.62 10.42
N LEU A 452 -6.17 -8.38 10.67
CA LEU A 452 -5.09 -9.29 10.29
C LEU A 452 -5.09 -10.57 11.15
N PHE A 453 -5.41 -10.47 12.43
CA PHE A 453 -5.49 -11.62 13.33
C PHE A 453 -6.67 -12.52 12.97
N GLU A 454 -7.82 -11.95 12.64
CA GLU A 454 -8.99 -12.73 12.18
C GLU A 454 -8.74 -13.33 10.79
N ALA A 455 -8.09 -12.59 9.88
CA ALA A 455 -7.68 -13.13 8.59
C ALA A 455 -6.72 -14.32 8.73
N TYR A 456 -5.80 -14.26 9.72
CA TYR A 456 -4.92 -15.38 10.03
C TYR A 456 -5.71 -16.63 10.44
N LYS A 457 -6.73 -16.49 11.28
CA LYS A 457 -7.58 -17.60 11.73
C LYS A 457 -8.37 -18.19 10.55
N LEU A 458 -9.04 -17.33 9.76
CA LEU A 458 -9.84 -17.75 8.61
C LEU A 458 -8.99 -18.44 7.54
N ALA A 459 -7.77 -17.91 7.28
CA ALA A 459 -6.86 -18.46 6.29
C ALA A 459 -6.51 -19.96 6.54
N HIS A 460 -6.53 -20.39 7.79
CA HIS A 460 -6.28 -21.79 8.17
C HIS A 460 -7.53 -22.68 8.07
N GLN A 461 -8.68 -22.12 7.72
CA GLN A 461 -9.96 -22.85 7.60
C GLN A 461 -10.40 -23.06 6.14
N ILE A 462 -9.81 -22.29 5.18
CA ILE A 462 -10.25 -22.24 3.77
C ILE A 462 -9.26 -22.88 2.79
#